data_d0212143a994d18c27dfe6dfb0ceb892
#
_entry.id   d0212143a994d18c27dfe6dfb0ceb892
#
_cell.length_a   1.000
_cell.length_b   1.000
_cell.length_c   1.000
_cell.angle_alpha   90.00
_cell.angle_beta   90.00
_cell.angle_gamma   90.00
#
_symmetry.space_group_name_H-M   'P 1'
#
loop_
_entity.id
_entity.type
_entity.pdbx_description
1 polymer ?
#
loop_
_entity_poly.entity_id
_entity_poly.type
_entity_poly.pdbx_seq_one_letter_code
_entity_poly.pdbx_strand_id
1 'polypeptide(L)'
;MAEKLAQAGGELEDFDPLDARQRTWLHTCGCLVDALFGVGLSRPVEGDFRAAVGLMQDSPLFCRVVSCDIPSGIHADTGAVLGAAVHAGVTVTFTCAKPGHFLGDGAEYTGALEVKDIGIPRQLLRSREAQARFPVQTMGGELRLPRRRPNSHKGDYGRLFLLAGSEGYTGAPVLAAAGAVRTGAGLVFLGVPREIYPIVAVKCSSAMPFPLPERYPDILAKAKGCNAALIGPGLGSGPKAARLALSLLEDLDCPVVLDADGINALAGHIDSLNRRRAPTVLTPHDGEFARLTGQSLPLEGRLEAARDFARAHRCILVLKGHRTITAGPDGRAFLNTSGNPGMARGGSGDVLSGVITSLLGQKQLVGSDSDLTMLTAAAVYIHGAAGDAAAEQWGEYGMTPEDLIRCLPAVMERQLVSRGMWPAPHST
;
A
#
# COMPACT_ATOMS: atom_id res chain seq x y z
N MET A 1 37.96 0.02 -19.17
CA MET A 1 36.70 0.65 -19.61
C MET A 1 37.00 1.89 -20.46
N ALA A 2 37.85 2.82 -20.01
CA ALA A 2 38.28 3.99 -20.75
C ALA A 2 38.82 3.70 -22.16
N GLU A 3 39.71 2.69 -22.31
CA GLU A 3 40.22 2.25 -23.62
C GLU A 3 39.12 1.77 -24.59
N LYS A 4 38.10 1.05 -24.06
CA LYS A 4 36.96 0.61 -24.88
C LYS A 4 36.11 1.78 -25.32
N LEU A 5 35.94 2.81 -24.48
CA LEU A 5 35.21 4.01 -24.81
C LEU A 5 35.94 4.78 -25.93
N ALA A 6 37.27 4.96 -25.80
CA ALA A 6 38.09 5.61 -26.82
C ALA A 6 38.05 4.86 -28.16
N GLN A 7 38.10 3.51 -28.13
CA GLN A 7 37.96 2.67 -29.34
C GLN A 7 36.59 2.82 -30.02
N ALA A 8 35.55 3.13 -29.23
CA ALA A 8 34.20 3.41 -29.75
C ALA A 8 33.99 4.87 -30.18
N GLY A 9 35.05 5.69 -30.19
CA GLY A 9 34.99 7.10 -30.55
C GLY A 9 34.47 8.02 -29.46
N GLY A 10 34.39 7.55 -28.21
CA GLY A 10 34.03 8.37 -27.06
C GLY A 10 35.25 9.11 -26.47
N GLU A 11 35.00 10.29 -25.95
CA GLU A 11 36.00 11.11 -25.28
C GLU A 11 35.84 11.13 -23.78
N LEU A 12 36.94 11.20 -23.04
CA LEU A 12 36.94 11.33 -21.58
C LEU A 12 37.55 12.70 -21.27
N GLU A 13 36.86 13.48 -20.44
CA GLU A 13 37.35 14.77 -19.95
C GLU A 13 37.20 14.78 -18.43
N ASP A 14 38.13 15.46 -17.76
CA ASP A 14 38.00 15.76 -16.35
C ASP A 14 36.91 16.82 -16.16
N PHE A 15 36.07 16.62 -15.16
CA PHE A 15 34.99 17.56 -14.87
C PHE A 15 35.51 18.80 -14.17
N ASP A 16 35.28 19.97 -14.78
CA ASP A 16 35.51 21.28 -14.19
C ASP A 16 34.18 22.08 -14.16
N PRO A 17 33.59 22.33 -12.98
CA PRO A 17 32.34 23.09 -12.88
C PRO A 17 32.46 24.56 -13.34
N LEU A 18 33.64 25.07 -13.54
CA LEU A 18 33.88 26.43 -14.01
C LEU A 18 34.14 26.51 -15.53
N ASP A 19 34.37 25.39 -16.21
CA ASP A 19 34.61 25.35 -17.65
C ASP A 19 33.33 25.75 -18.42
N ALA A 20 33.38 26.90 -19.09
CA ALA A 20 32.27 27.40 -19.86
C ALA A 20 31.88 26.51 -21.05
N ARG A 21 32.82 25.75 -21.62
CA ARG A 21 32.57 24.81 -22.71
C ARG A 21 31.75 23.61 -22.20
N GLN A 22 32.14 23.02 -21.08
CA GLN A 22 31.41 21.89 -20.46
C GLN A 22 30.02 22.34 -20.05
N ARG A 23 29.84 23.50 -19.46
CA ARG A 23 28.50 24.06 -19.15
C ARG A 23 27.63 24.23 -20.39
N THR A 24 28.19 24.80 -21.47
CA THR A 24 27.46 24.96 -22.73
C THR A 24 27.04 23.62 -23.29
N TRP A 25 27.91 22.62 -23.20
CA TRP A 25 27.66 21.27 -23.65
C TRP A 25 26.50 20.61 -22.88
N LEU A 26 26.51 20.69 -21.54
CA LEU A 26 25.44 20.22 -20.69
C LEU A 26 24.08 20.90 -20.98
N HIS A 27 24.11 22.19 -21.35
CA HIS A 27 22.89 22.93 -21.71
C HIS A 27 22.38 22.67 -23.14
N THR A 28 23.16 22.03 -23.98
CA THR A 28 22.80 21.79 -25.39
C THR A 28 22.59 20.33 -25.73
N CYS A 29 22.98 19.42 -24.85
CA CYS A 29 22.79 17.98 -25.08
C CYS A 29 21.31 17.56 -24.92
N GLY A 30 20.91 16.57 -25.69
CA GLY A 30 19.53 16.02 -25.63
C GLY A 30 19.34 14.96 -24.53
N CYS A 31 20.44 14.41 -23.99
CA CYS A 31 20.40 13.40 -22.95
C CYS A 31 21.62 13.48 -22.04
N LEU A 32 21.39 13.42 -20.75
CA LEU A 32 22.41 13.28 -19.71
C LEU A 32 22.28 11.93 -19.03
N VAL A 33 23.39 11.25 -18.82
CA VAL A 33 23.43 9.99 -18.07
C VAL A 33 24.10 10.23 -16.72
N ASP A 34 23.33 10.08 -15.66
CA ASP A 34 23.82 10.13 -14.29
C ASP A 34 24.33 8.74 -13.87
N ALA A 35 25.62 8.64 -13.66
CA ALA A 35 26.31 7.44 -13.19
C ALA A 35 27.38 7.79 -12.14
N LEU A 36 27.16 8.85 -11.35
CA LEU A 36 28.12 9.33 -10.36
C LEU A 36 28.15 8.43 -9.12
N PHE A 37 26.95 8.09 -8.58
CA PHE A 37 26.81 7.26 -7.40
C PHE A 37 25.71 6.21 -7.59
N GLY A 38 25.87 5.04 -6.99
CA GLY A 38 24.89 3.97 -6.91
C GLY A 38 24.51 3.66 -5.46
N VAL A 39 24.10 2.42 -5.19
CA VAL A 39 23.62 1.93 -3.88
C VAL A 39 24.60 2.06 -2.70
N GLY A 40 25.87 2.32 -2.94
CA GLY A 40 26.88 2.45 -1.89
C GLY A 40 26.99 3.84 -1.26
N LEU A 41 26.20 4.82 -1.73
CA LEU A 41 26.27 6.18 -1.19
C LEU A 41 25.65 6.23 0.22
N SER A 42 26.46 6.65 1.20
CA SER A 42 26.05 6.75 2.61
C SER A 42 26.44 8.09 3.28
N ARG A 43 26.95 9.03 2.50
CA ARG A 43 27.40 10.34 2.96
C ARG A 43 26.83 11.44 2.08
N PRO A 44 26.74 12.68 2.58
CA PRO A 44 26.31 13.81 1.76
C PRO A 44 27.16 14.00 0.51
N VAL A 45 26.50 14.38 -0.59
CA VAL A 45 27.14 14.77 -1.85
C VAL A 45 27.68 16.17 -1.70
N GLU A 46 29.00 16.35 -1.81
CA GLU A 46 29.73 17.60 -1.60
C GLU A 46 30.71 17.88 -2.73
N GLY A 47 31.33 19.08 -2.73
CA GLY A 47 32.39 19.48 -3.67
C GLY A 47 31.94 19.42 -5.13
N ASP A 48 32.82 18.93 -5.99
CA ASP A 48 32.61 18.86 -7.45
C ASP A 48 31.42 17.94 -7.82
N PHE A 49 31.17 16.89 -7.05
CA PHE A 49 30.00 16.04 -7.24
C PHE A 49 28.68 16.81 -7.01
N ARG A 50 28.63 17.67 -5.99
CA ARG A 50 27.49 18.54 -5.77
C ARG A 50 27.29 19.53 -6.92
N ALA A 51 28.39 20.07 -7.43
CA ALA A 51 28.35 20.96 -8.60
C ALA A 51 27.84 20.22 -9.85
N ALA A 52 28.29 18.99 -10.08
CA ALA A 52 27.82 18.15 -11.19
C ALA A 52 26.32 17.85 -11.08
N VAL A 53 25.84 17.47 -9.89
CA VAL A 53 24.40 17.25 -9.61
C VAL A 53 23.60 18.54 -9.89
N GLY A 54 24.09 19.70 -9.44
CA GLY A 54 23.44 20.99 -9.70
C GLY A 54 23.31 21.28 -11.19
N LEU A 55 24.37 21.07 -11.97
CA LEU A 55 24.36 21.28 -13.42
C LEU A 55 23.38 20.31 -14.14
N MET A 56 23.22 19.08 -13.65
CA MET A 56 22.21 18.14 -14.18
C MET A 56 20.78 18.60 -13.86
N GLN A 57 20.54 19.15 -12.67
CA GLN A 57 19.24 19.71 -12.29
C GLN A 57 18.86 20.95 -13.10
N ASP A 58 19.86 21.79 -13.44
CA ASP A 58 19.68 23.01 -14.25
C ASP A 58 19.60 22.70 -15.76
N SER A 59 19.57 21.42 -16.14
CA SER A 59 19.47 21.02 -17.54
C SER A 59 18.16 21.49 -18.17
N PRO A 60 18.17 21.85 -19.49
CA PRO A 60 16.96 22.30 -20.16
C PRO A 60 15.84 21.25 -20.15
N LEU A 61 14.58 21.67 -20.20
CA LEU A 61 13.40 20.78 -20.22
C LEU A 61 13.39 19.76 -21.37
N PHE A 62 14.09 20.04 -22.47
CA PHE A 62 14.21 19.10 -23.58
C PHE A 62 15.30 18.03 -23.34
N CYS A 63 16.20 18.23 -22.38
CA CYS A 63 17.24 17.28 -22.04
C CYS A 63 16.66 16.18 -21.13
N ARG A 64 16.79 14.93 -21.57
CA ARG A 64 16.37 13.79 -20.76
C ARG A 64 17.49 13.36 -19.83
N VAL A 65 17.25 13.42 -18.52
CA VAL A 65 18.18 12.90 -17.51
C VAL A 65 17.84 11.43 -17.24
N VAL A 66 18.82 10.54 -17.42
CA VAL A 66 18.71 9.10 -17.18
C VAL A 66 19.69 8.70 -16.08
N SER A 67 19.21 8.25 -14.92
CA SER A 67 20.06 7.75 -13.83
C SER A 67 20.29 6.26 -13.92
N CYS A 68 21.54 5.85 -13.70
CA CYS A 68 21.98 4.47 -13.61
C CYS A 68 21.81 3.96 -12.18
N ASP A 69 21.07 2.88 -12.02
CA ASP A 69 20.81 2.16 -10.79
C ASP A 69 19.91 2.92 -9.79
N ILE A 70 20.33 4.06 -9.30
CA ILE A 70 19.56 4.96 -8.45
C ILE A 70 20.02 6.41 -8.73
N PRO A 71 19.13 7.42 -8.68
CA PRO A 71 19.55 8.79 -8.87
C PRO A 71 20.66 9.19 -7.87
N SER A 72 21.75 9.72 -8.39
CA SER A 72 22.89 10.12 -7.55
C SER A 72 22.45 11.11 -6.49
N GLY A 73 22.82 10.80 -5.23
CA GLY A 73 22.40 11.58 -4.06
C GLY A 73 21.20 11.02 -3.30
N ILE A 74 20.50 9.99 -3.82
CA ILE A 74 19.41 9.31 -3.12
C ILE A 74 19.96 8.10 -2.37
N HIS A 75 19.60 7.98 -1.07
CA HIS A 75 19.93 6.82 -0.26
C HIS A 75 19.11 5.60 -0.69
N ALA A 76 19.76 4.50 -0.99
CA ALA A 76 19.13 3.33 -1.62
C ALA A 76 18.04 2.64 -0.77
N ASP A 77 18.16 2.68 0.56
CA ASP A 77 17.20 2.02 1.45
C ASP A 77 16.08 2.96 1.93
N THR A 78 16.38 4.24 2.14
CA THR A 78 15.45 5.18 2.77
C THR A 78 14.82 6.17 1.81
N GLY A 79 15.41 6.41 0.64
CA GLY A 79 14.99 7.45 -0.30
C GLY A 79 15.33 8.88 0.12
N ALA A 80 16.08 9.04 1.20
CA ALA A 80 16.49 10.37 1.67
C ALA A 80 17.49 11.02 0.69
N VAL A 81 17.38 12.34 0.50
CA VAL A 81 18.34 13.14 -0.24
C VAL A 81 19.58 13.36 0.62
N LEU A 82 20.73 12.92 0.17
CA LEU A 82 22.03 13.09 0.83
C LEU A 82 22.73 14.36 0.34
N GLY A 83 22.28 15.50 0.81
CA GLY A 83 22.86 16.83 0.50
C GLY A 83 22.39 17.43 -0.83
N ALA A 84 22.54 16.69 -1.93
CA ALA A 84 21.99 17.02 -3.25
C ALA A 84 21.71 15.73 -4.02
N ALA A 85 20.70 15.74 -4.90
CA ALA A 85 20.36 14.56 -5.70
C ALA A 85 19.94 14.93 -7.12
N VAL A 86 20.17 14.04 -8.07
CA VAL A 86 19.77 14.19 -9.47
C VAL A 86 18.28 13.87 -9.60
N HIS A 87 17.53 14.77 -10.24
CA HIS A 87 16.14 14.54 -10.59
C HIS A 87 16.06 13.85 -11.97
N ALA A 88 15.90 12.55 -11.97
CA ALA A 88 15.87 11.76 -13.20
C ALA A 88 14.51 11.80 -13.89
N GLY A 89 14.50 11.89 -15.22
CA GLY A 89 13.30 11.60 -16.01
C GLY A 89 13.05 10.10 -16.13
N VAL A 90 14.16 9.31 -16.11
CA VAL A 90 14.12 7.83 -16.13
C VAL A 90 15.24 7.31 -15.24
N THR A 91 14.96 6.32 -14.42
CA THR A 91 15.99 5.54 -13.70
C THR A 91 16.01 4.12 -14.21
N VAL A 92 17.18 3.67 -14.69
CA VAL A 92 17.40 2.28 -15.10
C VAL A 92 18.13 1.55 -14.00
N THR A 93 17.39 0.75 -13.22
CA THR A 93 17.95 -0.01 -12.09
C THR A 93 18.26 -1.45 -12.46
N PHE A 94 19.24 -2.04 -11.78
CA PHE A 94 19.79 -3.34 -12.13
C PHE A 94 19.20 -4.44 -11.25
N THR A 95 18.67 -5.49 -11.86
CA THR A 95 18.12 -6.72 -11.28
C THR A 95 16.87 -6.51 -10.44
N CYS A 96 16.93 -5.61 -9.44
CA CYS A 96 15.83 -5.31 -8.51
C CYS A 96 15.72 -3.82 -8.28
N ALA A 97 14.50 -3.33 -8.11
CA ALA A 97 14.27 -2.01 -7.56
C ALA A 97 14.75 -1.94 -6.10
N LYS A 98 15.17 -0.76 -5.66
CA LYS A 98 15.60 -0.49 -4.28
C LYS A 98 14.47 0.22 -3.53
N PRO A 99 14.37 0.07 -2.19
CA PRO A 99 13.37 0.79 -1.41
C PRO A 99 13.39 2.30 -1.65
N GLY A 100 14.60 2.87 -1.81
CA GLY A 100 14.79 4.30 -2.05
C GLY A 100 14.17 4.85 -3.35
N HIS A 101 13.83 4.00 -4.33
CA HIS A 101 13.06 4.44 -5.50
C HIS A 101 11.59 4.75 -5.18
N PHE A 102 11.10 4.26 -4.05
CA PHE A 102 9.68 4.35 -3.68
C PHE A 102 9.44 5.13 -2.39
N LEU A 103 10.45 5.32 -1.57
CA LEU A 103 10.35 5.92 -0.25
C LEU A 103 10.91 7.33 -0.22
N GLY A 104 10.41 8.13 0.71
CA GLY A 104 10.90 9.49 0.95
C GLY A 104 10.89 10.34 -0.32
N ASP A 105 11.85 11.24 -0.42
CA ASP A 105 12.03 12.11 -1.58
C ASP A 105 12.46 11.31 -2.83
N GLY A 106 13.11 10.16 -2.65
CA GLY A 106 13.58 9.32 -3.75
C GLY A 106 12.48 8.92 -4.74
N ALA A 107 11.23 8.81 -4.27
CA ALA A 107 10.08 8.54 -5.14
C ALA A 107 9.83 9.66 -6.18
N GLU A 108 10.14 10.91 -5.84
CA GLU A 108 10.01 12.05 -6.73
C GLU A 108 11.22 12.19 -7.67
N TYR A 109 12.41 11.81 -7.17
CA TYR A 109 13.66 11.92 -7.92
C TYR A 109 13.89 10.81 -8.93
N THR A 110 13.21 9.66 -8.77
CA THR A 110 13.41 8.45 -9.59
C THR A 110 12.86 8.57 -11.02
N GLY A 111 11.81 9.36 -11.22
CA GLY A 111 11.11 9.42 -12.51
C GLY A 111 10.51 8.06 -12.91
N ALA A 112 10.50 7.76 -14.21
CA ALA A 112 10.05 6.45 -14.70
C ALA A 112 11.11 5.37 -14.35
N LEU A 113 10.72 4.37 -13.56
CA LEU A 113 11.63 3.30 -13.13
C LEU A 113 11.59 2.12 -14.10
N GLU A 114 12.76 1.77 -14.66
CA GLU A 114 12.95 0.58 -15.48
C GLU A 114 13.90 -0.41 -14.79
N VAL A 115 13.46 -1.64 -14.58
CA VAL A 115 14.29 -2.71 -14.01
C VAL A 115 14.88 -3.53 -15.15
N LYS A 116 16.22 -3.58 -15.25
CA LYS A 116 16.95 -4.37 -16.27
C LYS A 116 17.68 -5.53 -15.63
N ASP A 117 17.50 -6.72 -16.24
CA ASP A 117 18.22 -7.92 -15.84
C ASP A 117 19.70 -7.81 -16.28
N ILE A 118 20.60 -7.99 -15.35
CA ILE A 118 22.06 -7.99 -15.59
C ILE A 118 22.69 -9.39 -15.43
N GLY A 119 21.85 -10.45 -15.44
CA GLY A 119 22.30 -11.83 -15.42
C GLY A 119 22.46 -12.43 -14.02
N ILE A 120 21.88 -11.83 -12.98
CA ILE A 120 21.82 -12.45 -11.65
C ILE A 120 20.81 -13.60 -11.70
N PRO A 121 21.20 -14.84 -11.35
CA PRO A 121 20.29 -15.99 -11.41
C PRO A 121 19.04 -15.77 -10.53
N ARG A 122 17.86 -15.94 -11.13
CA ARG A 122 16.57 -15.75 -10.42
C ARG A 122 16.41 -16.63 -9.19
N GLN A 123 17.08 -17.80 -9.17
CA GLN A 123 17.09 -18.70 -8.01
C GLN A 123 17.69 -18.05 -6.79
N LEU A 124 18.73 -17.23 -6.93
CA LEU A 124 19.34 -16.50 -5.82
C LEU A 124 18.36 -15.48 -5.21
N LEU A 125 17.61 -14.76 -6.05
CA LEU A 125 16.61 -13.78 -5.61
C LEU A 125 15.41 -14.42 -4.89
N ARG A 126 15.10 -15.68 -5.22
CA ARG A 126 13.98 -16.45 -4.65
C ARG A 126 14.42 -17.37 -3.50
N SER A 127 15.69 -17.42 -3.17
CA SER A 127 16.17 -18.26 -2.06
C SER A 127 15.57 -17.78 -0.72
N ARG A 128 15.36 -18.74 0.21
CA ARG A 128 14.90 -18.39 1.57
C ARG A 128 15.86 -17.45 2.28
N GLU A 129 17.16 -17.58 2.02
CA GLU A 129 18.19 -16.71 2.56
C GLU A 129 18.06 -15.28 2.04
N ALA A 130 17.89 -15.10 0.72
CA ALA A 130 17.65 -13.79 0.13
C ALA A 130 16.36 -13.14 0.66
N GLN A 131 15.26 -13.89 0.75
CA GLN A 131 13.99 -13.40 1.29
C GLN A 131 14.09 -13.02 2.78
N ALA A 132 14.85 -13.76 3.58
CA ALA A 132 15.09 -13.42 4.98
C ALA A 132 15.97 -12.17 5.12
N ARG A 133 16.95 -12.00 4.23
CA ARG A 133 17.88 -10.87 4.24
C ARG A 133 17.25 -9.60 3.63
N PHE A 134 16.37 -9.76 2.63
CA PHE A 134 15.67 -8.67 1.94
C PHE A 134 14.16 -8.83 2.08
N PRO A 135 13.60 -8.58 3.27
CA PRO A 135 12.19 -8.85 3.56
C PRO A 135 11.22 -7.80 2.99
N VAL A 136 11.70 -6.90 2.14
CA VAL A 136 10.88 -5.84 1.51
C VAL A 136 10.68 -6.16 0.04
N GLN A 137 9.42 -6.13 -0.41
CA GLN A 137 9.00 -6.40 -1.77
C GLN A 137 8.09 -5.29 -2.29
N THR A 138 8.07 -5.06 -3.59
CA THR A 138 7.02 -4.22 -4.20
C THR A 138 5.77 -5.08 -4.45
N MET A 139 4.60 -4.50 -4.24
CA MET A 139 3.35 -5.12 -4.65
C MET A 139 2.90 -4.49 -5.97
N GLY A 140 3.06 -5.27 -7.04
CA GLY A 140 2.49 -5.03 -8.35
C GLY A 140 1.32 -5.99 -8.61
N GLY A 141 0.96 -6.21 -9.83
CA GLY A 141 -0.16 -7.09 -10.20
C GLY A 141 0.15 -8.60 -10.18
N GLU A 142 1.07 -9.08 -9.33
CA GLU A 142 1.51 -10.49 -9.33
C GLU A 142 0.51 -11.45 -8.69
N LEU A 143 -0.33 -10.95 -7.78
CA LEU A 143 -1.35 -11.78 -7.15
C LEU A 143 -2.36 -12.25 -8.19
N ARG A 144 -2.59 -13.57 -8.24
CA ARG A 144 -3.61 -14.17 -9.08
C ARG A 144 -4.75 -14.71 -8.22
N LEU A 145 -5.92 -14.11 -8.36
CA LEU A 145 -7.13 -14.53 -7.66
C LEU A 145 -7.79 -15.72 -8.38
N PRO A 146 -8.27 -16.73 -7.65
CA PRO A 146 -8.99 -17.84 -8.25
C PRO A 146 -10.34 -17.38 -8.82
N ARG A 147 -10.74 -17.94 -9.96
CA ARG A 147 -12.07 -17.70 -10.52
C ARG A 147 -13.14 -18.34 -9.65
N ARG A 148 -14.32 -17.73 -9.62
CA ARG A 148 -15.48 -18.31 -8.93
C ARG A 148 -15.92 -19.61 -9.60
N ARG A 149 -16.27 -20.59 -8.79
CA ARG A 149 -16.77 -21.88 -9.29
C ARG A 149 -18.19 -21.71 -9.82
N PRO A 150 -18.56 -22.36 -10.95
CA PRO A 150 -19.92 -22.31 -11.46
C PRO A 150 -20.98 -22.77 -10.44
N ASN A 151 -20.69 -23.86 -9.74
CA ASN A 151 -21.52 -24.37 -8.65
C ASN A 151 -21.06 -23.81 -7.31
N SER A 152 -21.44 -22.56 -7.02
CA SER A 152 -21.09 -21.86 -5.77
C SER A 152 -22.25 -20.99 -5.29
N HIS A 153 -22.26 -20.67 -4.01
CA HIS A 153 -23.28 -19.84 -3.38
C HIS A 153 -22.65 -18.70 -2.57
N LYS A 154 -23.45 -17.73 -2.14
CA LYS A 154 -23.00 -16.54 -1.42
C LYS A 154 -22.15 -16.85 -0.17
N GLY A 155 -22.39 -17.98 0.51
CA GLY A 155 -21.65 -18.39 1.69
C GLY A 155 -20.20 -18.80 1.42
N ASP A 156 -19.84 -19.17 0.17
CA ASP A 156 -18.48 -19.56 -0.22
C ASP A 156 -17.57 -18.33 -0.32
N TYR A 157 -18.16 -17.16 -0.58
CA TYR A 157 -17.46 -15.89 -0.73
C TYR A 157 -17.45 -15.05 0.54
N GLY A 158 -17.75 -15.68 1.68
CA GLY A 158 -17.60 -15.13 3.01
C GLY A 158 -18.79 -14.29 3.49
N ARG A 159 -18.84 -14.20 4.81
CA ARG A 159 -19.77 -13.38 5.58
C ARG A 159 -18.94 -12.35 6.33
N LEU A 160 -19.24 -11.10 6.14
CA LEU A 160 -18.52 -9.98 6.78
C LEU A 160 -19.43 -9.29 7.78
N PHE A 161 -18.84 -8.86 8.89
CA PHE A 161 -19.47 -7.96 9.85
C PHE A 161 -18.74 -6.62 9.81
N LEU A 162 -19.47 -5.54 9.58
CA LEU A 162 -18.93 -4.18 9.58
C LEU A 162 -19.60 -3.40 10.70
N LEU A 163 -18.82 -2.76 11.56
CA LEU A 163 -19.25 -1.79 12.58
C LEU A 163 -18.72 -0.43 12.18
N ALA A 164 -19.59 0.46 11.74
CA ALA A 164 -19.17 1.74 11.17
C ALA A 164 -20.27 2.80 11.26
N GLY A 165 -19.87 4.07 11.17
CA GLY A 165 -20.76 5.21 11.10
C GLY A 165 -21.21 5.74 12.45
N SER A 166 -21.47 7.04 12.45
CA SER A 166 -22.09 7.79 13.55
C SER A 166 -22.83 9.01 12.97
N GLU A 167 -23.49 9.77 13.83
CA GLU A 167 -24.09 11.04 13.41
C GLU A 167 -23.02 11.96 12.80
N GLY A 168 -23.29 12.52 11.64
CA GLY A 168 -22.33 13.30 10.84
C GLY A 168 -21.42 12.46 9.92
N TYR A 169 -21.27 11.14 10.15
CA TYR A 169 -20.41 10.25 9.37
C TYR A 169 -21.17 9.12 8.71
N THR A 170 -22.26 9.43 8.01
CA THR A 170 -23.11 8.45 7.32
C THR A 170 -22.52 7.92 6.02
N GLY A 171 -21.50 8.59 5.46
CA GLY A 171 -20.81 8.20 4.22
C GLY A 171 -19.86 7.03 4.42
N ALA A 172 -19.08 7.03 5.48
CA ALA A 172 -18.05 6.04 5.77
C ALA A 172 -18.58 4.58 5.76
N PRO A 173 -19.68 4.23 6.47
CA PRO A 173 -20.22 2.87 6.42
C PRO A 173 -20.69 2.46 5.01
N VAL A 174 -21.21 3.39 4.21
CA VAL A 174 -21.66 3.12 2.86
C VAL A 174 -20.49 2.81 1.93
N LEU A 175 -19.44 3.62 1.99
CA LEU A 175 -18.21 3.43 1.18
C LEU A 175 -17.49 2.13 1.55
N ALA A 176 -17.33 1.84 2.84
CA ALA A 176 -16.71 0.61 3.32
C ALA A 176 -17.50 -0.64 2.86
N ALA A 177 -18.82 -0.62 3.03
CA ALA A 177 -19.68 -1.72 2.59
C ALA A 177 -19.65 -1.89 1.07
N ALA A 178 -19.67 -0.81 0.30
CA ALA A 178 -19.59 -0.84 -1.16
C ALA A 178 -18.23 -1.39 -1.65
N GLY A 179 -17.12 -0.97 -1.04
CA GLY A 179 -15.79 -1.52 -1.28
C GLY A 179 -15.76 -3.03 -1.06
N ALA A 180 -16.32 -3.50 0.05
CA ALA A 180 -16.40 -4.93 0.37
C ALA A 180 -17.24 -5.73 -0.64
N VAL A 181 -18.40 -5.22 -1.03
CA VAL A 181 -19.29 -5.87 -2.02
C VAL A 181 -18.62 -5.94 -3.39
N ARG A 182 -18.02 -4.84 -3.85
CA ARG A 182 -17.42 -4.73 -5.19
C ARG A 182 -16.15 -5.57 -5.35
N THR A 183 -15.53 -5.97 -4.25
CA THR A 183 -14.39 -6.91 -4.23
C THR A 183 -14.78 -8.36 -3.96
N GLY A 184 -16.06 -8.64 -3.96
CA GLY A 184 -16.57 -10.01 -4.09
C GLY A 184 -17.04 -10.67 -2.81
N ALA A 185 -17.23 -9.94 -1.70
CA ALA A 185 -17.86 -10.51 -0.49
C ALA A 185 -19.25 -11.08 -0.79
N GLY A 186 -19.55 -12.25 -0.24
CA GLY A 186 -20.82 -12.92 -0.46
C GLY A 186 -21.99 -12.34 0.35
N LEU A 187 -21.71 -11.94 1.59
CA LEU A 187 -22.68 -11.34 2.53
C LEU A 187 -21.98 -10.26 3.36
N VAL A 188 -22.54 -9.07 3.39
CA VAL A 188 -22.00 -7.93 4.16
C VAL A 188 -23.05 -7.44 5.14
N PHE A 189 -22.88 -7.75 6.42
CA PHE A 189 -23.73 -7.25 7.51
C PHE A 189 -23.14 -5.94 8.05
N LEU A 190 -23.89 -4.86 7.93
CA LEU A 190 -23.43 -3.53 8.30
C LEU A 190 -24.21 -3.03 9.53
N GLY A 191 -23.57 -3.11 10.71
CA GLY A 191 -24.11 -2.57 11.96
C GLY A 191 -23.84 -1.09 12.07
N VAL A 192 -24.89 -0.29 12.21
CA VAL A 192 -24.79 1.17 12.37
C VAL A 192 -25.64 1.64 13.54
N PRO A 193 -25.32 2.78 14.17
CA PRO A 193 -26.21 3.42 15.18
C PRO A 193 -27.63 3.56 14.64
N ARG A 194 -28.62 3.40 15.54
CA ARG A 194 -30.06 3.45 15.19
C ARG A 194 -30.44 4.77 14.53
N GLU A 195 -29.83 5.84 14.97
CA GLU A 195 -30.10 7.22 14.54
C GLU A 195 -29.79 7.43 13.05
N ILE A 196 -28.74 6.79 12.55
CA ILE A 196 -28.33 6.91 11.14
C ILE A 196 -28.80 5.74 10.26
N TYR A 197 -29.39 4.70 10.86
CA TYR A 197 -29.83 3.52 10.13
C TYR A 197 -30.75 3.83 8.92
N PRO A 198 -31.78 4.69 9.04
CA PRO A 198 -32.63 4.99 7.89
C PRO A 198 -31.88 5.60 6.72
N ILE A 199 -30.89 6.47 7.01
CA ILE A 199 -30.07 7.13 5.99
C ILE A 199 -29.18 6.10 5.27
N VAL A 200 -28.53 5.25 6.07
CA VAL A 200 -27.63 4.21 5.53
C VAL A 200 -28.39 3.14 4.77
N ALA A 201 -29.58 2.74 5.25
CA ALA A 201 -30.41 1.74 4.58
C ALA A 201 -30.86 2.19 3.18
N VAL A 202 -31.16 3.46 2.99
CA VAL A 202 -31.49 4.02 1.66
C VAL A 202 -30.30 4.01 0.72
N LYS A 203 -29.07 4.26 1.23
CA LYS A 203 -27.84 4.33 0.42
C LYS A 203 -27.23 2.96 0.11
N CYS A 204 -27.49 1.93 0.93
CA CYS A 204 -26.91 0.60 0.82
C CYS A 204 -27.87 -0.41 0.21
N SER A 205 -27.86 -0.57 -1.11
CA SER A 205 -28.70 -1.55 -1.81
C SER A 205 -28.10 -2.98 -1.84
N SER A 206 -26.78 -3.10 -1.74
CA SER A 206 -26.08 -4.37 -1.93
C SER A 206 -25.48 -4.98 -0.65
N ALA A 207 -25.42 -4.21 0.44
CA ALA A 207 -25.10 -4.67 1.78
C ALA A 207 -26.39 -4.83 2.59
N MET A 208 -26.27 -5.42 3.79
CA MET A 208 -27.40 -5.61 4.72
C MET A 208 -27.21 -4.74 5.95
N PRO A 209 -27.56 -3.44 5.88
CA PRO A 209 -27.49 -2.58 7.06
C PRO A 209 -28.55 -2.98 8.09
N PHE A 210 -28.19 -2.87 9.36
CA PHE A 210 -29.12 -3.09 10.46
C PHE A 210 -28.79 -2.12 11.63
N PRO A 211 -29.81 -1.70 12.39
CA PRO A 211 -29.57 -0.89 13.57
C PRO A 211 -28.92 -1.74 14.65
N LEU A 212 -27.84 -1.23 15.25
CA LEU A 212 -27.13 -1.93 16.32
C LEU A 212 -28.08 -2.23 17.50
N PRO A 213 -28.09 -3.48 18.00
CA PRO A 213 -28.75 -3.83 19.24
C PRO A 213 -28.19 -3.01 20.41
N GLU A 214 -29.01 -2.82 21.45
CA GLU A 214 -28.59 -2.08 22.64
C GLU A 214 -27.61 -2.90 23.52
N ARG A 215 -27.83 -4.23 23.58
CA ARG A 215 -27.02 -5.10 24.42
C ARG A 215 -25.84 -5.66 23.64
N TYR A 216 -24.67 -5.63 24.23
CA TYR A 216 -23.46 -6.17 23.63
C TYR A 216 -23.56 -7.67 23.19
N PRO A 217 -24.14 -8.60 23.99
CA PRO A 217 -24.28 -9.99 23.57
C PRO A 217 -25.06 -10.16 22.25
N ASP A 218 -26.03 -9.28 21.98
CA ASP A 218 -26.84 -9.35 20.77
C ASP A 218 -26.06 -8.81 19.55
N ILE A 219 -25.18 -7.83 19.76
CA ILE A 219 -24.23 -7.35 18.74
C ILE A 219 -23.24 -8.46 18.43
N LEU A 220 -22.63 -9.06 19.45
CA LEU A 220 -21.65 -10.13 19.31
C LEU A 220 -22.26 -11.35 18.59
N ALA A 221 -23.51 -11.70 18.90
CA ALA A 221 -24.22 -12.80 18.23
C ALA A 221 -24.37 -12.57 16.72
N LYS A 222 -24.52 -11.31 16.27
CA LYS A 222 -24.55 -10.98 14.83
C LYS A 222 -23.18 -11.04 14.17
N ALA A 223 -22.11 -10.74 14.90
CA ALA A 223 -20.73 -10.75 14.42
C ALA A 223 -20.13 -12.18 14.43
N LYS A 224 -20.53 -13.03 15.39
CA LYS A 224 -20.11 -14.44 15.47
C LYS A 224 -20.51 -15.21 14.21
N GLY A 225 -19.59 -16.05 13.74
CA GLY A 225 -19.78 -16.83 12.51
C GLY A 225 -19.55 -16.03 11.22
N CYS A 226 -19.12 -14.77 11.31
CA CYS A 226 -18.56 -14.04 10.18
C CYS A 226 -17.10 -14.48 9.91
N ASN A 227 -16.67 -14.37 8.67
CA ASN A 227 -15.34 -14.79 8.23
C ASN A 227 -14.30 -13.70 8.39
N ALA A 228 -14.73 -12.44 8.45
CA ALA A 228 -13.90 -11.28 8.80
C ALA A 228 -14.80 -10.15 9.34
N ALA A 229 -14.21 -9.25 10.09
CA ALA A 229 -14.89 -8.06 10.58
C ALA A 229 -14.10 -6.78 10.29
N LEU A 230 -14.82 -5.68 10.07
CA LEU A 230 -14.29 -4.31 9.99
C LEU A 230 -14.90 -3.49 11.12
N ILE A 231 -14.05 -2.78 11.85
CA ILE A 231 -14.47 -1.91 12.95
C ILE A 231 -13.81 -0.55 12.79
N GLY A 232 -14.62 0.52 12.75
CA GLY A 232 -14.08 1.86 12.94
C GLY A 232 -14.43 2.94 11.94
N PRO A 233 -14.63 2.72 10.65
CA PRO A 233 -14.91 3.81 9.72
C PRO A 233 -16.05 4.72 10.20
N GLY A 234 -15.72 5.97 10.56
CA GLY A 234 -16.69 6.95 11.04
C GLY A 234 -17.48 6.56 12.30
N LEU A 235 -16.93 5.69 13.16
CA LEU A 235 -17.62 5.18 14.35
C LEU A 235 -17.77 6.25 15.47
N GLY A 236 -16.93 7.30 15.41
CA GLY A 236 -16.84 8.34 16.41
C GLY A 236 -15.89 7.98 17.56
N SER A 237 -15.34 9.03 18.19
CA SER A 237 -14.32 8.92 19.23
C SER A 237 -14.88 8.83 20.67
N GLY A 238 -16.20 8.63 20.82
CA GLY A 238 -16.84 8.58 22.14
C GLY A 238 -16.47 7.31 22.94
N PRO A 239 -16.48 7.38 24.30
CA PRO A 239 -16.07 6.25 25.15
C PRO A 239 -16.90 4.98 24.94
N LYS A 240 -18.17 5.12 24.55
CA LYS A 240 -19.07 3.99 24.26
C LYS A 240 -18.63 3.27 22.98
N ALA A 241 -18.30 4.03 21.94
CA ALA A 241 -17.81 3.49 20.65
C ALA A 241 -16.45 2.79 20.84
N ALA A 242 -15.53 3.41 21.57
CA ALA A 242 -14.22 2.83 21.87
C ALA A 242 -14.35 1.50 22.66
N ARG A 243 -15.16 1.47 23.71
CA ARG A 243 -15.42 0.22 24.46
C ARG A 243 -16.01 -0.87 23.59
N LEU A 244 -16.99 -0.52 22.74
CA LEU A 244 -17.60 -1.49 21.82
C LEU A 244 -16.56 -2.04 20.83
N ALA A 245 -15.71 -1.20 20.26
CA ALA A 245 -14.64 -1.60 19.34
C ALA A 245 -13.64 -2.56 20.02
N LEU A 246 -13.19 -2.24 21.24
CA LEU A 246 -12.27 -3.09 22.00
C LEU A 246 -12.90 -4.42 22.41
N SER A 247 -14.17 -4.42 22.89
CA SER A 247 -14.85 -5.67 23.25
C SER A 247 -15.02 -6.59 22.05
N LEU A 248 -15.42 -6.07 20.88
CA LEU A 248 -15.50 -6.87 19.66
C LEU A 248 -14.13 -7.35 19.16
N LEU A 249 -13.10 -6.51 19.29
CA LEU A 249 -11.74 -6.92 18.97
C LEU A 249 -11.31 -8.11 19.81
N GLU A 250 -11.62 -8.13 21.11
CA GLU A 250 -11.24 -9.21 22.03
C GLU A 250 -12.07 -10.50 21.81
N ASP A 251 -13.37 -10.37 21.52
CA ASP A 251 -14.30 -11.50 21.50
C ASP A 251 -14.50 -12.16 20.13
N LEU A 252 -13.96 -11.57 19.04
CA LEU A 252 -14.09 -12.14 17.71
C LEU A 252 -12.93 -13.09 17.37
N ASP A 253 -13.24 -14.31 16.95
CA ASP A 253 -12.27 -15.34 16.54
C ASP A 253 -11.91 -15.31 15.04
N CYS A 254 -12.41 -14.33 14.29
CA CYS A 254 -12.09 -14.12 12.88
C CYS A 254 -11.07 -13.00 12.67
N PRO A 255 -10.47 -12.85 11.47
CA PRO A 255 -9.69 -11.68 11.12
C PRO A 255 -10.48 -10.38 11.34
N VAL A 256 -9.85 -9.40 11.99
CA VAL A 256 -10.43 -8.07 12.24
C VAL A 256 -9.59 -7.01 11.57
N VAL A 257 -10.22 -6.14 10.81
CA VAL A 257 -9.64 -4.91 10.27
C VAL A 257 -10.06 -3.75 11.17
N LEU A 258 -9.11 -3.00 11.70
CA LEU A 258 -9.33 -1.76 12.42
C LEU A 258 -8.93 -0.58 11.55
N ASP A 259 -9.83 0.39 11.40
CA ASP A 259 -9.58 1.62 10.63
C ASP A 259 -10.11 2.83 11.42
N ALA A 260 -9.54 3.99 11.20
CA ALA A 260 -9.99 5.26 11.74
C ALA A 260 -10.28 5.20 13.26
N ASP A 261 -11.54 5.36 13.69
CA ASP A 261 -11.90 5.37 15.12
C ASP A 261 -11.68 4.01 15.80
N GLY A 262 -11.67 2.91 15.05
CA GLY A 262 -11.25 1.60 15.56
C GLY A 262 -9.78 1.56 15.97
N ILE A 263 -8.92 2.26 15.24
CA ILE A 263 -7.50 2.44 15.60
C ILE A 263 -7.38 3.39 16.78
N ASN A 264 -8.11 4.49 16.77
CA ASN A 264 -8.10 5.45 17.88
C ASN A 264 -8.52 4.79 19.21
N ALA A 265 -9.40 3.79 19.19
CA ALA A 265 -9.80 3.04 20.38
C ALA A 265 -8.65 2.21 21.00
N LEU A 266 -7.61 1.85 20.20
CA LEU A 266 -6.44 1.13 20.71
C LEU A 266 -5.47 2.03 21.50
N ALA A 267 -5.60 3.36 21.43
CA ALA A 267 -4.72 4.26 22.18
C ALA A 267 -4.83 3.96 23.67
N GLY A 268 -3.70 3.60 24.30
CA GLY A 268 -3.65 3.13 25.69
C GLY A 268 -4.08 1.67 25.92
N HIS A 269 -4.50 0.95 24.85
CA HIS A 269 -4.97 -0.45 24.91
C HIS A 269 -4.27 -1.36 23.88
N ILE A 270 -3.09 -0.99 23.43
CA ILE A 270 -2.36 -1.66 22.35
C ILE A 270 -2.08 -3.14 22.64
N ASP A 271 -1.93 -3.52 23.92
CA ASP A 271 -1.71 -4.90 24.35
C ASP A 271 -2.89 -5.83 24.03
N SER A 272 -4.07 -5.29 23.71
CA SER A 272 -5.20 -6.07 23.21
C SER A 272 -4.85 -6.82 21.93
N LEU A 273 -3.97 -6.26 21.09
CA LEU A 273 -3.49 -6.93 19.87
C LEU A 273 -2.75 -8.22 20.18
N ASN A 274 -1.88 -8.20 21.20
CA ASN A 274 -1.04 -9.35 21.57
C ASN A 274 -1.83 -10.49 22.21
N ARG A 275 -3.03 -10.22 22.74
CA ARG A 275 -3.91 -11.23 23.35
C ARG A 275 -4.73 -12.01 22.33
N ARG A 276 -4.86 -11.47 21.11
CA ARG A 276 -5.62 -12.11 20.04
C ARG A 276 -4.87 -13.29 19.44
N ARG A 277 -5.64 -14.37 19.11
CA ARG A 277 -5.15 -15.48 18.30
C ARG A 277 -5.46 -15.31 16.83
N ALA A 278 -6.60 -14.70 16.50
CA ALA A 278 -6.99 -14.40 15.13
C ALA A 278 -6.24 -13.18 14.59
N PRO A 279 -5.96 -13.12 13.30
CA PRO A 279 -5.24 -12.01 12.67
C PRO A 279 -5.92 -10.66 12.88
N THR A 280 -5.13 -9.63 13.08
CA THR A 280 -5.61 -8.25 13.12
C THR A 280 -4.86 -7.42 12.08
N VAL A 281 -5.60 -6.62 11.32
CA VAL A 281 -5.06 -5.66 10.35
C VAL A 281 -5.40 -4.26 10.83
N LEU A 282 -4.40 -3.38 10.90
CA LEU A 282 -4.59 -1.96 11.17
C LEU A 282 -4.27 -1.16 9.91
N THR A 283 -5.06 -0.11 9.64
CA THR A 283 -4.91 0.71 8.44
C THR A 283 -4.67 2.20 8.77
N PRO A 284 -3.71 2.56 9.64
CA PRO A 284 -3.48 3.95 10.01
C PRO A 284 -2.88 4.77 8.85
N HIS A 285 -3.23 6.05 8.77
CA HIS A 285 -2.38 7.06 8.16
C HIS A 285 -1.33 7.53 9.18
N ASP A 286 -0.33 8.32 8.75
CA ASP A 286 0.78 8.74 9.61
C ASP A 286 0.31 9.39 10.93
N GLY A 287 -0.73 10.22 10.88
CA GLY A 287 -1.26 10.87 12.09
C GLY A 287 -1.95 9.90 13.06
N GLU A 288 -2.64 8.87 12.58
CA GLU A 288 -3.23 7.80 13.40
C GLU A 288 -2.12 6.93 14.00
N PHE A 289 -1.10 6.61 13.22
CA PHE A 289 0.04 5.83 13.68
C PHE A 289 0.85 6.58 14.74
N ALA A 290 1.10 7.87 14.55
CA ALA A 290 1.77 8.73 15.51
C ALA A 290 1.01 8.78 16.86
N ARG A 291 -0.33 8.95 16.83
CA ARG A 291 -1.16 8.90 18.04
C ARG A 291 -1.11 7.54 18.74
N LEU A 292 -1.13 6.45 17.96
CA LEU A 292 -1.09 5.09 18.50
C LEU A 292 0.24 4.76 19.16
N THR A 293 1.36 5.24 18.60
CA THR A 293 2.73 4.89 19.03
C THR A 293 3.38 5.96 19.91
N GLY A 294 2.81 7.16 20.01
CA GLY A 294 3.43 8.30 20.68
C GLY A 294 4.58 8.94 19.91
N GLN A 295 4.78 8.60 18.64
CA GLN A 295 5.82 9.18 17.79
C GLN A 295 5.42 10.60 17.32
N SER A 296 6.42 11.43 17.01
CA SER A 296 6.21 12.75 16.40
C SER A 296 6.02 12.66 14.89
N LEU A 297 5.43 13.70 14.32
CA LEU A 297 5.33 13.90 12.87
C LEU A 297 6.39 14.93 12.40
N PRO A 298 6.96 14.80 11.18
CA PRO A 298 6.74 13.68 10.25
C PRO A 298 7.35 12.38 10.77
N LEU A 299 6.78 11.22 10.33
CA LEU A 299 7.33 9.91 10.70
C LEU A 299 8.67 9.69 9.99
N GLU A 300 9.73 9.54 10.77
CA GLU A 300 11.02 9.13 10.26
C GLU A 300 11.06 7.59 10.12
N GLY A 301 11.75 7.10 9.09
CA GLY A 301 11.93 5.66 8.88
C GLY A 301 10.62 4.87 8.80
N ARG A 302 9.62 5.36 8.04
CA ARG A 302 8.26 4.77 7.95
C ARG A 302 8.28 3.25 7.72
N LEU A 303 9.21 2.74 6.93
CA LEU A 303 9.31 1.31 6.62
C LEU A 303 9.70 0.50 7.85
N GLU A 304 10.74 0.91 8.55
CA GLU A 304 11.23 0.27 9.77
C GLU A 304 10.20 0.39 10.88
N ALA A 305 9.61 1.58 11.08
CA ALA A 305 8.56 1.81 12.07
C ALA A 305 7.35 0.88 11.84
N ALA A 306 6.92 0.70 10.58
CA ALA A 306 5.82 -0.20 10.24
C ALA A 306 6.17 -1.67 10.51
N ARG A 307 7.37 -2.10 10.15
CA ARG A 307 7.83 -3.48 10.35
C ARG A 307 8.01 -3.83 11.82
N ASP A 308 8.61 -2.93 12.59
CA ASP A 308 8.85 -3.14 14.02
C ASP A 308 7.54 -3.16 14.80
N PHE A 309 6.61 -2.26 14.48
CA PHE A 309 5.27 -2.27 15.05
C PHE A 309 4.52 -3.58 14.75
N ALA A 310 4.47 -3.97 13.49
CA ALA A 310 3.78 -5.20 13.05
C ALA A 310 4.33 -6.44 13.76
N ARG A 311 5.66 -6.52 13.91
CA ARG A 311 6.35 -7.61 14.61
C ARG A 311 6.07 -7.58 16.12
N ALA A 312 6.19 -6.42 16.76
CA ALA A 312 6.02 -6.27 18.21
C ALA A 312 4.58 -6.61 18.65
N HIS A 313 3.58 -6.24 17.82
CA HIS A 313 2.17 -6.40 18.15
C HIS A 313 1.48 -7.55 17.40
N ARG A 314 2.25 -8.40 16.70
CA ARG A 314 1.77 -9.60 15.98
C ARG A 314 0.57 -9.31 15.07
N CYS A 315 0.58 -8.16 14.41
CA CYS A 315 -0.49 -7.71 13.53
C CYS A 315 0.03 -7.44 12.11
N ILE A 316 -0.88 -7.24 11.18
CA ILE A 316 -0.59 -6.70 9.87
C ILE A 316 -0.84 -5.20 9.94
N LEU A 317 0.13 -4.39 9.57
CA LEU A 317 0.02 -2.94 9.54
C LEU A 317 0.02 -2.43 8.10
N VAL A 318 -1.00 -1.68 7.72
CA VAL A 318 -1.10 -0.95 6.46
C VAL A 318 -0.89 0.53 6.75
N LEU A 319 0.34 1.00 6.71
CA LEU A 319 0.67 2.42 6.92
C LEU A 319 0.38 3.20 5.64
N LYS A 320 -0.78 3.87 5.64
CA LYS A 320 -1.31 4.61 4.48
C LYS A 320 -0.44 5.83 4.15
N GLY A 321 -0.32 6.15 2.86
CA GLY A 321 0.40 7.30 2.34
C GLY A 321 0.84 7.08 0.90
N HIS A 322 1.64 8.00 0.35
CA HIS A 322 2.34 7.75 -0.90
C HIS A 322 3.21 6.49 -0.72
N ARG A 323 3.05 5.50 -1.60
CA ARG A 323 3.66 4.17 -1.47
C ARG A 323 3.29 3.52 -0.12
N THR A 324 2.00 3.26 0.07
CA THR A 324 1.49 2.56 1.25
C THR A 324 2.31 1.32 1.57
N ILE A 325 2.67 1.15 2.85
CA ILE A 325 3.48 0.05 3.35
C ILE A 325 2.57 -0.95 4.03
N THR A 326 2.61 -2.21 3.60
CA THR A 326 1.94 -3.32 4.30
C THR A 326 3.01 -4.18 4.96
N ALA A 327 3.08 -4.15 6.28
CA ALA A 327 4.05 -4.92 7.07
C ALA A 327 3.37 -6.06 7.83
N GLY A 328 3.99 -7.23 7.83
CA GLY A 328 3.51 -8.43 8.50
C GLY A 328 4.21 -8.72 9.83
N PRO A 329 3.62 -9.59 10.67
CA PRO A 329 4.19 -9.99 11.96
C PRO A 329 5.50 -10.77 11.84
N ASP A 330 5.81 -11.29 10.66
CA ASP A 330 7.08 -11.95 10.32
C ASP A 330 8.19 -10.96 9.92
N GLY A 331 7.87 -9.67 9.86
CA GLY A 331 8.79 -8.60 9.48
C GLY A 331 8.96 -8.39 7.99
N ARG A 332 8.24 -9.15 7.13
CA ARG A 332 8.14 -8.83 5.70
C ARG A 332 7.33 -7.57 5.51
N ALA A 333 7.63 -6.85 4.45
CA ALA A 333 6.87 -5.67 4.06
C ALA A 333 6.69 -5.60 2.54
N PHE A 334 5.56 -5.02 2.13
CA PHE A 334 5.22 -4.78 0.74
C PHE A 334 5.01 -3.28 0.53
N LEU A 335 5.70 -2.73 -0.47
CA LEU A 335 5.53 -1.35 -0.93
C LEU A 335 4.53 -1.33 -2.09
N ASN A 336 3.45 -0.63 -1.91
CA ASN A 336 2.42 -0.50 -2.94
C ASN A 336 2.90 0.39 -4.09
N THR A 337 2.70 -0.04 -5.34
CA THR A 337 3.11 0.68 -6.54
C THR A 337 1.97 1.36 -7.30
N SER A 338 0.72 1.14 -6.88
CA SER A 338 -0.49 1.72 -7.50
C SER A 338 -1.04 2.90 -6.72
N GLY A 339 -1.90 3.67 -7.36
CA GLY A 339 -2.57 4.83 -6.78
C GLY A 339 -1.95 6.15 -7.23
N ASN A 340 -2.72 7.21 -7.11
CA ASN A 340 -2.41 8.55 -7.57
C ASN A 340 -2.86 9.62 -6.57
N PRO A 341 -2.41 10.90 -6.72
CA PRO A 341 -2.77 11.98 -5.80
C PRO A 341 -4.28 12.28 -5.70
N GLY A 342 -5.08 11.96 -6.71
CA GLY A 342 -6.53 12.13 -6.70
C GLY A 342 -7.23 11.31 -5.60
N MET A 343 -6.56 10.27 -5.08
CA MET A 343 -7.05 9.45 -3.96
C MET A 343 -6.89 10.13 -2.59
N ALA A 344 -6.21 11.27 -2.49
CA ALA A 344 -6.06 12.06 -1.26
C ALA A 344 -7.36 12.77 -0.89
N ARG A 345 -8.42 11.99 -0.62
CA ARG A 345 -9.79 12.44 -0.30
C ARG A 345 -10.40 11.66 0.85
N GLY A 346 -11.31 12.33 1.57
CA GLY A 346 -12.14 11.65 2.55
C GLY A 346 -12.96 10.53 1.89
N GLY A 347 -12.97 9.35 2.49
CA GLY A 347 -13.70 8.19 1.99
C GLY A 347 -12.83 7.14 1.27
N SER A 348 -11.67 7.51 0.70
CA SER A 348 -10.78 6.53 0.06
C SER A 348 -10.29 5.46 1.04
N GLY A 349 -9.99 5.84 2.29
CA GLY A 349 -9.61 4.91 3.36
C GLY A 349 -10.73 3.94 3.73
N ASP A 350 -11.98 4.44 3.79
CA ASP A 350 -13.15 3.61 4.10
C ASP A 350 -13.34 2.52 3.03
N VAL A 351 -13.16 2.87 1.75
CA VAL A 351 -13.18 1.90 0.64
C VAL A 351 -12.08 0.86 0.82
N LEU A 352 -10.84 1.30 1.12
CA LEU A 352 -9.70 0.39 1.33
C LEU A 352 -9.97 -0.62 2.44
N SER A 353 -10.47 -0.17 3.59
CA SER A 353 -10.77 -1.06 4.71
C SER A 353 -11.84 -2.08 4.36
N GLY A 354 -12.85 -1.70 3.56
CA GLY A 354 -13.84 -2.60 3.00
C GLY A 354 -13.24 -3.65 2.05
N VAL A 355 -12.34 -3.22 1.15
CA VAL A 355 -11.62 -4.10 0.21
C VAL A 355 -10.77 -5.14 0.96
N ILE A 356 -9.98 -4.71 1.94
CA ILE A 356 -9.16 -5.60 2.77
C ILE A 356 -10.05 -6.63 3.49
N THR A 357 -11.11 -6.16 4.14
CA THR A 357 -12.03 -7.03 4.88
C THR A 357 -12.68 -8.06 3.96
N SER A 358 -13.03 -7.67 2.73
CA SER A 358 -13.61 -8.57 1.74
C SER A 358 -12.66 -9.70 1.36
N LEU A 359 -11.41 -9.40 1.04
CA LEU A 359 -10.46 -10.43 0.66
C LEU A 359 -10.12 -11.37 1.83
N LEU A 360 -9.98 -10.84 3.03
CA LEU A 360 -9.72 -11.62 4.25
C LEU A 360 -10.92 -12.50 4.67
N GLY A 361 -12.13 -12.16 4.24
CA GLY A 361 -13.33 -12.93 4.58
C GLY A 361 -13.71 -13.98 3.54
N GLN A 362 -13.11 -14.00 2.35
CA GLN A 362 -13.44 -14.96 1.30
C GLN A 362 -12.74 -16.30 1.55
N LYS A 363 -13.52 -17.35 1.86
CA LYS A 363 -13.02 -18.68 2.22
C LYS A 363 -12.12 -19.30 1.16
N GLN A 364 -12.29 -18.95 -0.10
CA GLN A 364 -11.45 -19.45 -1.19
C GLN A 364 -10.05 -18.81 -1.21
N LEU A 365 -9.84 -17.70 -0.51
CA LEU A 365 -8.57 -16.97 -0.42
C LEU A 365 -7.85 -17.22 0.89
N VAL A 366 -8.58 -17.63 1.93
CA VAL A 366 -8.07 -17.78 3.29
C VAL A 366 -8.20 -19.24 3.74
N GLY A 367 -7.06 -19.90 3.84
CA GLY A 367 -6.87 -21.26 4.37
C GLY A 367 -5.72 -21.29 5.38
N SER A 368 -5.38 -22.49 5.89
CA SER A 368 -4.30 -22.69 6.87
C SER A 368 -2.94 -22.13 6.43
N ASP A 369 -2.65 -22.19 5.13
CA ASP A 369 -1.35 -21.83 4.55
C ASP A 369 -1.37 -20.50 3.80
N SER A 370 -2.47 -19.72 3.94
CA SER A 370 -2.60 -18.45 3.24
C SER A 370 -1.69 -17.38 3.83
N ASP A 371 -0.96 -16.68 2.98
CA ASP A 371 -0.17 -15.51 3.33
C ASP A 371 -1.09 -14.28 3.44
N LEU A 372 -1.58 -14.01 4.65
CA LEU A 372 -2.51 -12.90 4.88
C LEU A 372 -1.84 -11.53 4.73
N THR A 373 -0.53 -11.43 4.95
CA THR A 373 0.21 -10.18 4.70
C THR A 373 0.24 -9.87 3.23
N MET A 374 0.57 -10.85 2.39
CA MET A 374 0.55 -10.69 0.93
C MET A 374 -0.87 -10.43 0.42
N LEU A 375 -1.88 -11.12 0.95
CA LEU A 375 -3.28 -10.90 0.57
C LEU A 375 -3.75 -9.49 0.93
N THR A 376 -3.34 -8.97 2.10
CA THR A 376 -3.62 -7.58 2.50
C THR A 376 -2.90 -6.58 1.58
N ALA A 377 -1.64 -6.82 1.26
CA ALA A 377 -0.89 -5.97 0.32
C ALA A 377 -1.52 -5.96 -1.07
N ALA A 378 -2.03 -7.10 -1.53
CA ALA A 378 -2.77 -7.19 -2.80
C ALA A 378 -4.10 -6.42 -2.76
N ALA A 379 -4.80 -6.40 -1.61
CA ALA A 379 -5.98 -5.55 -1.42
C ALA A 379 -5.63 -4.07 -1.57
N VAL A 380 -4.50 -3.64 -1.00
CA VAL A 380 -3.98 -2.27 -1.14
C VAL A 380 -3.66 -1.95 -2.60
N TYR A 381 -3.02 -2.88 -3.31
CA TYR A 381 -2.72 -2.72 -4.74
C TYR A 381 -3.99 -2.61 -5.58
N ILE A 382 -4.97 -3.48 -5.37
CA ILE A 382 -6.26 -3.47 -6.08
C ILE A 382 -6.98 -2.13 -5.86
N HIS A 383 -6.97 -1.63 -4.64
CA HIS A 383 -7.56 -0.34 -4.30
C HIS A 383 -6.84 0.82 -5.04
N GLY A 384 -5.50 0.85 -5.02
CA GLY A 384 -4.73 1.85 -5.74
C GLY A 384 -4.94 1.79 -7.25
N ALA A 385 -4.89 0.59 -7.85
CA ALA A 385 -5.12 0.39 -9.28
C ALA A 385 -6.56 0.77 -9.71
N ALA A 386 -7.54 0.63 -8.82
CA ALA A 386 -8.89 1.14 -9.06
C ALA A 386 -8.93 2.67 -9.02
N GLY A 387 -8.13 3.30 -8.16
CA GLY A 387 -7.90 4.75 -8.15
C GLY A 387 -7.25 5.24 -9.44
N ASP A 388 -6.24 4.52 -9.96
CA ASP A 388 -5.59 4.85 -11.23
C ASP A 388 -6.59 4.77 -12.40
N ALA A 389 -7.38 3.70 -12.46
CA ALA A 389 -8.44 3.57 -13.47
C ALA A 389 -9.53 4.65 -13.35
N ALA A 390 -9.80 5.13 -12.13
CA ALA A 390 -10.73 6.25 -11.92
C ALA A 390 -10.10 7.57 -12.40
N ALA A 391 -8.82 7.81 -12.12
CA ALA A 391 -8.12 9.01 -12.58
C ALA A 391 -8.02 9.09 -14.12
N GLU A 392 -7.82 7.94 -14.79
CA GLU A 392 -7.87 7.87 -16.25
C GLU A 392 -9.21 8.34 -16.84
N GLN A 393 -10.32 8.09 -16.14
CA GLN A 393 -11.67 8.41 -16.63
C GLN A 393 -12.15 9.81 -16.23
N TRP A 394 -11.86 10.25 -15.01
CA TRP A 394 -12.41 11.49 -14.44
C TRP A 394 -11.34 12.52 -14.05
N GLY A 395 -10.07 12.21 -14.25
CA GLY A 395 -8.93 13.03 -13.81
C GLY A 395 -8.75 13.01 -12.28
N GLU A 396 -7.55 13.31 -11.83
CA GLU A 396 -7.20 13.33 -10.39
C GLU A 396 -8.00 14.36 -9.58
N TYR A 397 -8.35 15.49 -10.19
CA TYR A 397 -9.15 16.52 -9.54
C TYR A 397 -10.64 16.15 -9.42
N GLY A 398 -11.19 15.38 -10.37
CA GLY A 398 -12.61 15.08 -10.47
C GLY A 398 -13.03 13.77 -9.81
N MET A 399 -12.14 12.78 -9.76
CA MET A 399 -12.47 11.45 -9.24
C MET A 399 -12.93 11.47 -7.78
N THR A 400 -13.84 10.57 -7.43
CA THR A 400 -14.40 10.40 -6.09
C THR A 400 -14.18 8.96 -5.58
N PRO A 401 -14.37 8.68 -4.26
CA PRO A 401 -14.35 7.31 -3.76
C PRO A 401 -15.38 6.39 -4.44
N GLU A 402 -16.53 6.93 -4.87
CA GLU A 402 -17.55 6.19 -5.61
C GLU A 402 -17.06 5.78 -7.00
N ASP A 403 -16.27 6.63 -7.68
CA ASP A 403 -15.67 6.31 -8.98
C ASP A 403 -14.61 5.20 -8.83
N LEU A 404 -13.79 5.27 -7.77
CA LEU A 404 -12.87 4.19 -7.41
C LEU A 404 -13.64 2.87 -7.20
N ILE A 405 -14.74 2.88 -6.44
CA ILE A 405 -15.61 1.71 -6.23
C ILE A 405 -16.15 1.16 -7.54
N ARG A 406 -16.50 2.02 -8.51
CA ARG A 406 -16.96 1.61 -9.84
C ARG A 406 -15.87 0.89 -10.64
N CYS A 407 -14.61 1.26 -10.46
CA CYS A 407 -13.47 0.65 -11.14
C CYS A 407 -13.00 -0.68 -10.52
N LEU A 408 -13.29 -0.95 -9.23
CA LEU A 408 -12.87 -2.18 -8.53
C LEU A 408 -13.17 -3.47 -9.31
N PRO A 409 -14.38 -3.71 -9.87
CA PRO A 409 -14.67 -4.96 -10.57
C PRO A 409 -13.77 -5.22 -11.78
N ALA A 410 -13.46 -4.19 -12.56
CA ALA A 410 -12.59 -4.30 -13.74
C ALA A 410 -11.14 -4.63 -13.33
N VAL A 411 -10.64 -4.02 -12.25
CA VAL A 411 -9.32 -4.32 -11.69
C VAL A 411 -9.28 -5.75 -11.14
N MET A 412 -10.31 -6.17 -10.40
CA MET A 412 -10.43 -7.54 -9.89
C MET A 412 -10.40 -8.58 -11.02
N GLU A 413 -11.10 -8.33 -12.13
CA GLU A 413 -11.11 -9.26 -13.28
C GLU A 413 -9.71 -9.42 -13.91
N ARG A 414 -8.90 -8.36 -13.94
CA ARG A 414 -7.50 -8.42 -14.42
C ARG A 414 -6.61 -9.29 -13.53
N GLN A 415 -6.95 -9.44 -12.24
CA GLN A 415 -6.22 -10.28 -11.28
C GLN A 415 -6.63 -11.76 -11.32
N LEU A 416 -7.66 -12.13 -12.09
CA LEU A 416 -8.11 -13.52 -12.13
C LEU A 416 -7.15 -14.39 -12.94
N VAL A 417 -6.95 -15.62 -12.47
CA VAL A 417 -6.23 -16.67 -13.20
C VAL A 417 -6.91 -16.93 -14.54
N SER A 418 -6.13 -17.03 -15.63
CA SER A 418 -6.67 -17.32 -16.97
C SER A 418 -7.43 -18.66 -16.99
N ARG A 419 -8.49 -18.74 -17.81
CA ARG A 419 -9.25 -19.99 -18.01
C ARG A 419 -8.31 -21.07 -18.51
N GLY A 420 -8.12 -22.15 -17.77
CA GLY A 420 -7.21 -23.25 -18.09
C GLY A 420 -6.09 -23.49 -17.09
N MET A 421 -5.81 -22.55 -16.18
CA MET A 421 -4.85 -22.73 -15.07
C MET A 421 -5.56 -23.02 -13.74
N TRP A 422 -6.64 -23.82 -13.78
CA TRP A 422 -7.31 -24.24 -12.54
C TRP A 422 -6.43 -25.30 -11.87
N PRO A 423 -6.00 -25.14 -10.62
CA PRO A 423 -5.35 -26.23 -9.90
C PRO A 423 -6.36 -27.37 -9.78
N ALA A 424 -5.89 -28.58 -10.08
CA ALA A 424 -6.70 -29.80 -9.88
C ALA A 424 -7.21 -29.83 -8.42
N PRO A 425 -8.45 -30.28 -8.17
CA PRO A 425 -8.93 -30.42 -6.82
C PRO A 425 -7.98 -31.36 -6.08
N HIS A 426 -7.45 -30.90 -4.92
CA HIS A 426 -6.73 -31.76 -4.02
C HIS A 426 -7.66 -32.94 -3.71
N SER A 427 -7.27 -34.13 -4.16
CA SER A 427 -7.90 -35.37 -3.75
C SER A 427 -7.77 -35.49 -2.25
N THR A 428 -8.91 -35.56 -1.58
CA THR A 428 -9.10 -35.79 -0.16
C THR A 428 -8.26 -36.94 0.37
#